data_1c297452f6db11a8a425043eec144eab
#
_entry.id   1c297452f6db11a8a425043eec144eab
#
_cell.length_a   1.000
_cell.length_b   1.000
_cell.length_c   1.000
_cell.angle_alpha   90.00
_cell.angle_beta   90.00
_cell.angle_gamma   90.00
#
_symmetry.space_group_name_H-M   'P 1'
#
loop_
_entity.id
_entity.type
_entity.pdbx_description
1 polymer ?
#
loop_
_entity_poly.entity_id
_entity_poly.type
_entity_poly.pdbx_seq_one_letter_code
_entity_poly.pdbx_strand_id
1 'polypeptide(L)'
;GLPILTSAGTISAAALIQDRKVLRYVGKKYITARREMGFLVPSKGYEYATIKGHKCAIIVGDDLSREHDFDKSVETIISINARRYGKGTMIYRYEMLRNLAFVEGKNLVIVNQVGGSTEIVYDGTSGALNKQGEPVLMLKNFEEDFGIFDTRAKAAPVQIPTSSSYRPRLIYEAARCGLRDFFRKNGYTKASIGLSGG
;
A
#
# COMPACT_ATOMS: atom_id res chain seq x y z
N GLY A 1 8.27 0.78 3.30
CA GLY A 1 9.27 1.83 3.54
C GLY A 1 10.67 1.27 3.62
N LEU A 2 11.64 2.12 3.44
CA LEU A 2 13.04 1.79 3.59
C LEU A 2 13.50 2.20 5.01
N PRO A 3 14.28 1.37 5.73
CA PRO A 3 14.95 1.82 6.95
C PRO A 3 16.09 2.77 6.58
N ILE A 4 16.04 3.99 7.10
CA ILE A 4 17.04 5.03 6.86
C ILE A 4 17.61 5.48 8.19
N LEU A 5 18.93 5.44 8.33
CA LEU A 5 19.63 5.94 9.51
C LEU A 5 19.75 7.47 9.41
N THR A 6 19.30 8.15 10.46
CA THR A 6 19.39 9.61 10.62
C THR A 6 20.14 9.94 11.92
N SER A 7 20.43 11.21 12.14
CA SER A 7 21.00 11.66 13.42
C SER A 7 20.08 11.44 14.61
N ALA A 8 18.77 11.32 14.39
CA ALA A 8 17.77 11.07 15.43
C ALA A 8 17.50 9.56 15.66
N GLY A 9 18.03 8.68 14.81
CA GLY A 9 17.80 7.24 14.84
C GLY A 9 17.31 6.71 13.50
N THR A 10 16.92 5.44 13.48
CA THR A 10 16.43 4.80 12.26
C THR A 10 14.95 5.14 12.03
N ILE A 11 14.61 5.63 10.84
CA ILE A 11 13.23 5.88 10.41
C ILE A 11 12.79 4.87 9.35
N SER A 12 11.49 4.55 9.29
CA SER A 12 10.90 3.88 8.13
C SER A 12 10.43 4.93 7.16
N ALA A 13 10.98 4.98 5.95
CA ALA A 13 10.77 6.10 5.04
C ALA A 13 10.49 5.69 3.60
N ALA A 14 9.83 6.56 2.86
CA ALA A 14 9.81 6.61 1.40
C ALA A 14 10.90 7.57 0.90
N ALA A 15 11.53 7.24 -0.23
CA ALA A 15 12.47 8.13 -0.90
C ALA A 15 11.77 8.90 -2.03
N LEU A 16 11.88 10.21 -2.04
CA LEU A 16 11.51 11.03 -3.19
C LEU A 16 12.70 11.11 -4.12
N ILE A 17 12.56 10.57 -5.33
CA ILE A 17 13.64 10.46 -6.30
C ILE A 17 13.26 11.24 -7.56
N GLN A 18 14.15 12.08 -8.03
CA GLN A 18 14.04 12.78 -9.30
C GLN A 18 15.42 12.80 -9.97
N ASP A 19 15.46 12.60 -11.28
CA ASP A 19 16.68 12.61 -12.10
C ASP A 19 17.79 11.71 -11.52
N ARG A 20 17.41 10.50 -11.06
CA ARG A 20 18.30 9.51 -10.42
C ARG A 20 18.93 9.97 -9.10
N LYS A 21 18.45 11.05 -8.51
CA LYS A 21 18.92 11.56 -7.22
C LYS A 21 17.83 11.48 -6.19
N VAL A 22 18.18 11.06 -4.98
CA VAL A 22 17.27 11.15 -3.84
C VAL A 22 17.21 12.62 -3.42
N LEU A 23 16.02 13.23 -3.54
CA LEU A 23 15.79 14.60 -3.10
C LEU A 23 15.61 14.67 -1.59
N ARG A 24 14.87 13.73 -1.03
CA ARG A 24 14.63 13.60 0.41
C ARG A 24 13.97 12.28 0.77
N TYR A 25 13.92 12.00 2.06
CA TYR A 25 13.19 10.89 2.65
C TYR A 25 11.96 11.40 3.40
N VAL A 26 10.85 10.71 3.23
CA VAL A 26 9.57 10.97 3.92
C VAL A 26 9.38 9.88 4.96
N GLY A 27 9.51 10.22 6.22
CA GLY A 27 9.45 9.27 7.33
C GLY A 27 8.01 8.93 7.74
N LYS A 28 7.82 7.70 8.22
CA LYS A 28 6.59 7.25 8.87
C LYS A 28 6.38 8.03 10.17
N LYS A 29 5.19 8.61 10.35
CA LYS A 29 4.85 9.46 11.50
C LYS A 29 4.44 8.64 12.73
N TYR A 30 3.70 7.54 12.53
CA TYR A 30 3.18 6.72 13.62
C TYR A 30 3.82 5.33 13.61
N ILE A 31 4.54 4.98 14.67
CA ILE A 31 5.11 3.65 14.86
C ILE A 31 4.14 2.85 15.73
N THR A 32 3.39 1.93 15.12
CA THR A 32 2.32 1.18 15.78
C THR A 32 2.65 -0.29 15.95
N ALA A 33 3.48 -0.85 15.08
CA ALA A 33 3.88 -2.25 15.19
C ALA A 33 4.86 -2.45 16.35
N ARG A 34 4.49 -3.33 17.29
CA ARG A 34 5.29 -3.62 18.49
C ARG A 34 6.76 -3.92 18.17
N ARG A 35 7.01 -4.64 17.10
CA ARG A 35 8.36 -4.97 16.61
C ARG A 35 9.14 -3.76 16.05
N GLU A 36 8.48 -2.67 15.70
CA GLU A 36 9.10 -1.45 15.18
C GLU A 36 9.43 -0.46 16.30
N MET A 37 8.66 -0.48 17.40
CA MET A 37 8.78 0.46 18.51
C MET A 37 10.15 0.42 19.23
N GLY A 38 10.89 -0.68 19.11
CA GLY A 38 12.18 -0.83 19.77
C GLY A 38 13.36 -0.24 19.00
N PHE A 39 13.22 0.09 17.71
CA PHE A 39 14.33 0.52 16.86
C PHE A 39 14.00 1.60 15.83
N LEU A 40 12.72 1.90 15.59
CA LEU A 40 12.33 2.99 14.73
C LEU A 40 11.92 4.22 15.53
N VAL A 41 12.28 5.39 15.02
CA VAL A 41 11.82 6.67 15.54
C VAL A 41 10.78 7.28 14.59
N PRO A 42 9.71 7.90 15.12
CA PRO A 42 8.69 8.53 14.31
C PRO A 42 9.19 9.84 13.67
N SER A 43 8.68 10.14 12.48
CA SER A 43 8.85 11.45 11.86
C SER A 43 8.01 12.52 12.59
N LYS A 44 8.46 13.77 12.60
CA LYS A 44 7.80 14.86 13.35
C LYS A 44 6.49 15.34 12.73
N GLY A 45 6.26 15.11 11.45
CA GLY A 45 5.07 15.61 10.75
C GLY A 45 4.85 14.92 9.42
N TYR A 46 3.80 15.35 8.71
CA TYR A 46 3.60 14.93 7.33
C TYR A 46 4.54 15.67 6.38
N GLU A 47 4.99 14.95 5.39
CA GLU A 47 5.86 15.48 4.35
C GLU A 47 5.05 15.67 3.06
N TYR A 48 5.37 16.72 2.34
CA TYR A 48 4.72 17.09 1.10
C TYR A 48 5.71 17.08 -0.05
N ALA A 49 5.25 16.66 -1.22
CA ALA A 49 6.01 16.74 -2.47
C ALA A 49 5.23 17.51 -3.50
N THR A 50 5.92 18.31 -4.32
CA THR A 50 5.32 18.90 -5.50
C THR A 50 5.67 18.03 -6.70
N ILE A 51 4.68 17.43 -7.32
CA ILE A 51 4.81 16.54 -8.47
C ILE A 51 4.10 17.20 -9.64
N LYS A 52 4.86 17.61 -10.67
CA LYS A 52 4.34 18.33 -11.84
C LYS A 52 3.43 19.52 -11.48
N GLY A 53 3.83 20.29 -10.47
CA GLY A 53 3.08 21.46 -9.99
C GLY A 53 1.97 21.18 -8.99
N HIS A 54 1.62 19.90 -8.72
CA HIS A 54 0.59 19.50 -7.76
C HIS A 54 1.18 19.15 -6.41
N LYS A 55 0.64 19.71 -5.35
CA LYS A 55 1.06 19.41 -3.97
C LYS A 55 0.46 18.08 -3.52
N CYS A 56 1.33 17.15 -3.18
CA CYS A 56 0.97 15.81 -2.72
C CYS A 56 1.42 15.60 -1.27
N ALA A 57 0.56 15.02 -0.45
CA ALA A 57 0.95 14.47 0.85
C ALA A 57 1.45 13.03 0.66
N ILE A 58 2.58 12.69 1.27
CA ILE A 58 3.11 11.33 1.24
C ILE A 58 2.97 10.72 2.62
N ILE A 59 2.34 9.56 2.69
CA ILE A 59 2.14 8.81 3.93
C ILE A 59 2.68 7.39 3.80
N VAL A 60 3.24 6.86 4.89
CA VAL A 60 3.94 5.58 4.90
C VAL A 60 3.28 4.61 5.88
N GLY A 61 2.84 3.48 5.38
CA GLY A 61 2.34 2.37 6.20
C GLY A 61 1.10 2.70 7.03
N ASP A 62 1.21 2.56 8.36
CA ASP A 62 0.08 2.70 9.28
C ASP A 62 -0.41 4.14 9.46
N ASP A 63 0.34 5.13 8.97
CA ASP A 63 -0.10 6.52 8.95
C ASP A 63 -1.45 6.68 8.26
N LEU A 64 -1.75 5.82 7.27
CA LEU A 64 -3.02 5.79 6.57
C LEU A 64 -4.25 5.61 7.48
N SER A 65 -4.11 4.94 8.62
CA SER A 65 -5.19 4.61 9.55
C SER A 65 -5.35 5.60 10.70
N ARG A 66 -4.70 6.76 10.61
CA ARG A 66 -4.70 7.77 11.67
C ARG A 66 -5.46 9.00 11.25
N GLU A 67 -5.74 9.87 12.21
CA GLU A 67 -6.24 11.21 11.92
C GLU A 67 -5.19 12.02 11.19
N HIS A 68 -5.63 12.80 10.24
CA HIS A 68 -4.79 13.59 9.38
C HIS A 68 -5.12 15.08 9.55
N ASP A 69 -4.07 15.88 9.58
CA ASP A 69 -4.14 17.34 9.51
C ASP A 69 -3.30 17.76 8.30
N PHE A 70 -3.81 17.46 7.11
CA PHE A 70 -3.14 17.83 5.88
C PHE A 70 -3.33 19.32 5.56
N ASP A 71 -2.28 19.92 5.05
CA ASP A 71 -2.37 21.26 4.46
C ASP A 71 -3.51 21.31 3.42
N LYS A 72 -4.30 22.36 3.48
CA LYS A 72 -5.48 22.56 2.62
C LYS A 72 -5.13 22.60 1.13
N SER A 73 -3.92 23.00 0.78
CA SER A 73 -3.43 23.05 -0.60
C SER A 73 -3.00 21.68 -1.17
N VAL A 74 -3.04 20.61 -0.36
CA VAL A 74 -2.79 19.25 -0.85
C VAL A 74 -3.95 18.81 -1.75
N GLU A 75 -3.62 18.36 -2.95
CA GLU A 75 -4.58 17.88 -3.95
C GLU A 75 -4.70 16.36 -3.96
N THR A 76 -3.60 15.68 -3.65
CA THR A 76 -3.51 14.21 -3.73
C THR A 76 -2.74 13.65 -2.54
N ILE A 77 -3.27 12.58 -1.95
CA ILE A 77 -2.60 11.78 -0.94
C ILE A 77 -1.98 10.57 -1.63
N ILE A 78 -0.68 10.34 -1.41
CA ILE A 78 0.05 9.16 -1.91
C ILE A 78 0.41 8.29 -0.71
N SER A 79 -0.15 7.10 -0.65
CA SER A 79 0.05 6.16 0.46
C SER A 79 0.89 4.97 0.01
N ILE A 80 2.06 4.79 0.62
CA ILE A 80 3.00 3.71 0.34
C ILE A 80 2.96 2.67 1.45
N ASN A 81 2.61 1.43 1.12
CA ASN A 81 2.26 0.40 2.08
C ASN A 81 2.96 -0.93 1.84
N ALA A 82 3.09 -1.69 2.92
CA ALA A 82 3.37 -3.11 2.94
C ALA A 82 2.31 -3.80 3.84
N ARG A 83 1.05 -3.71 3.43
CA ARG A 83 -0.07 -4.29 4.19
C ARG A 83 -0.27 -5.73 3.78
N ARG A 84 -0.15 -6.63 4.77
CA ARG A 84 -0.37 -8.05 4.58
C ARG A 84 -1.81 -8.37 4.19
N TYR A 85 -1.95 -9.42 3.40
CA TYR A 85 -3.25 -10.03 3.12
C TYR A 85 -3.82 -10.70 4.37
N GLY A 86 -5.12 -10.62 4.52
CA GLY A 86 -5.91 -11.33 5.51
C GLY A 86 -7.37 -11.40 5.07
N LYS A 87 -8.13 -12.32 5.64
CA LYS A 87 -9.55 -12.49 5.30
C LYS A 87 -10.33 -11.20 5.52
N GLY A 88 -10.89 -10.64 4.45
CA GLY A 88 -11.68 -9.40 4.49
C GLY A 88 -10.87 -8.11 4.53
N THR A 89 -9.54 -8.16 4.65
CA THR A 89 -8.70 -6.96 4.78
C THR A 89 -8.78 -6.04 3.56
N MET A 90 -8.96 -6.58 2.36
CA MET A 90 -9.09 -5.78 1.14
C MET A 90 -10.33 -4.87 1.18
N ILE A 91 -11.49 -5.43 1.50
CA ILE A 91 -12.76 -4.68 1.57
C ILE A 91 -12.66 -3.61 2.65
N TYR A 92 -12.22 -3.98 3.85
CA TYR A 92 -12.03 -3.03 4.96
C TYR A 92 -11.06 -1.89 4.57
N ARG A 93 -9.98 -2.22 3.87
CA ARG A 93 -9.02 -1.23 3.39
C ARG A 93 -9.67 -0.23 2.45
N TYR A 94 -10.42 -0.71 1.45
CA TYR A 94 -11.09 0.17 0.51
C TYR A 94 -12.17 1.03 1.16
N GLU A 95 -12.93 0.52 2.11
CA GLU A 95 -13.89 1.30 2.90
C GLU A 95 -13.19 2.45 3.65
N MET A 96 -12.07 2.16 4.30
CA MET A 96 -11.27 3.15 4.99
C MET A 96 -10.70 4.21 4.02
N LEU A 97 -10.20 3.79 2.85
CA LEU A 97 -9.66 4.67 1.82
C LEU A 97 -10.74 5.58 1.22
N ARG A 98 -11.92 5.04 0.96
CA ARG A 98 -13.07 5.81 0.47
C ARG A 98 -13.45 6.90 1.46
N ASN A 99 -13.56 6.55 2.73
CA ASN A 99 -13.87 7.52 3.78
C ASN A 99 -12.80 8.61 3.87
N LEU A 100 -11.52 8.24 3.86
CA LEU A 100 -10.42 9.19 3.90
C LEU A 100 -10.45 10.15 2.69
N ALA A 101 -10.56 9.63 1.47
CA ALA A 101 -10.59 10.46 0.27
C ALA A 101 -11.79 11.42 0.28
N PHE A 102 -12.97 10.94 0.70
CA PHE A 102 -14.19 11.73 0.79
C PHE A 102 -14.10 12.82 1.87
N VAL A 103 -13.70 12.47 3.09
CA VAL A 103 -13.61 13.42 4.21
C VAL A 103 -12.58 14.51 3.95
N GLU A 104 -11.41 14.13 3.43
CA GLU A 104 -10.35 15.08 3.07
C GLU A 104 -10.66 15.87 1.78
N GLY A 105 -11.59 15.40 0.94
CA GLY A 105 -11.89 15.99 -0.35
C GLY A 105 -10.71 15.94 -1.32
N LYS A 106 -9.85 14.91 -1.21
CA LYS A 106 -8.59 14.78 -1.95
C LYS A 106 -8.54 13.48 -2.76
N ASN A 107 -7.86 13.52 -3.90
CA ASN A 107 -7.53 12.28 -4.59
C ASN A 107 -6.59 11.43 -3.71
N LEU A 108 -6.71 10.10 -3.82
CA LEU A 108 -5.88 9.18 -3.05
C LEU A 108 -5.31 8.11 -3.96
N VAL A 109 -4.00 7.94 -3.91
CA VAL A 109 -3.27 6.86 -4.58
C VAL A 109 -2.71 5.94 -3.51
N ILE A 110 -3.03 4.65 -3.58
CA ILE A 110 -2.46 3.64 -2.71
C ILE A 110 -1.54 2.72 -3.52
N VAL A 111 -0.32 2.57 -3.04
CA VAL A 111 0.64 1.59 -3.54
C VAL A 111 0.93 0.61 -2.42
N ASN A 112 0.62 -0.66 -2.65
CA ASN A 112 0.85 -1.72 -1.69
C ASN A 112 1.81 -2.77 -2.26
N GLN A 113 2.65 -3.30 -1.41
CA GLN A 113 3.56 -4.39 -1.78
C GLN A 113 2.77 -5.61 -2.27
N VAL A 114 3.35 -6.37 -3.18
CA VAL A 114 2.83 -7.65 -3.68
C VAL A 114 3.85 -8.77 -3.48
N GLY A 115 3.36 -9.98 -3.27
CA GLY A 115 4.18 -11.19 -3.19
C GLY A 115 4.31 -11.80 -1.80
N GLY A 116 4.89 -12.99 -1.73
CA GLY A 116 5.14 -13.73 -0.50
C GLY A 116 6.49 -13.37 0.13
N SER A 117 6.52 -13.25 1.45
CA SER A 117 7.75 -13.05 2.22
C SER A 117 7.67 -13.80 3.53
N THR A 118 8.43 -14.86 3.68
CA THR A 118 8.42 -15.78 4.83
C THR A 118 7.00 -16.29 5.09
N GLU A 119 6.35 -15.86 6.15
CA GLU A 119 4.99 -16.27 6.57
C GLU A 119 3.91 -15.27 6.13
N ILE A 120 4.28 -14.21 5.41
CA ILE A 120 3.38 -13.12 5.05
C ILE A 120 3.19 -13.10 3.53
N VAL A 121 1.94 -12.91 3.12
CA VAL A 121 1.60 -12.60 1.73
C VAL A 121 1.05 -11.17 1.66
N TYR A 122 1.54 -10.42 0.71
CA TYR A 122 1.05 -9.09 0.36
C TYR A 122 0.21 -9.19 -0.90
N ASP A 123 -0.99 -8.65 -0.84
CA ASP A 123 -1.99 -8.80 -1.90
C ASP A 123 -1.86 -7.78 -3.04
N GLY A 124 -0.96 -6.81 -2.92
CA GLY A 124 -0.95 -5.71 -3.86
C GLY A 124 -2.24 -4.91 -3.74
N THR A 125 -3.15 -5.09 -4.68
CA THR A 125 -4.43 -4.37 -4.72
C THR A 125 -4.21 -2.85 -4.61
N SER A 126 -3.20 -2.36 -5.31
CA SER A 126 -2.91 -0.94 -5.45
C SER A 126 -3.97 -0.26 -6.29
N GLY A 127 -4.14 1.04 -6.18
CA GLY A 127 -5.16 1.74 -6.96
C GLY A 127 -5.26 3.21 -6.64
N ALA A 128 -6.32 3.83 -7.16
CA ALA A 128 -6.62 5.23 -6.93
C ALA A 128 -8.10 5.47 -6.67
N LEU A 129 -8.38 6.46 -5.85
CA LEU A 129 -9.72 6.97 -5.59
C LEU A 129 -9.75 8.47 -5.92
N ASN A 130 -10.88 8.92 -6.43
CA ASN A 130 -11.10 10.34 -6.62
C ASN A 130 -11.48 11.02 -5.28
N LYS A 131 -11.56 12.34 -5.29
CA LYS A 131 -11.93 13.15 -4.11
C LYS A 131 -13.36 12.92 -3.58
N GLN A 132 -14.20 12.20 -4.31
CA GLN A 132 -15.51 11.74 -3.86
C GLN A 132 -15.43 10.37 -3.17
N GLY A 133 -14.24 9.78 -3.03
CA GLY A 133 -14.03 8.46 -2.46
C GLY A 133 -14.41 7.32 -3.40
N GLU A 134 -14.59 7.57 -4.69
CA GLU A 134 -14.91 6.54 -5.66
C GLU A 134 -13.62 5.91 -6.21
N PRO A 135 -13.50 4.57 -6.18
CA PRO A 135 -12.37 3.88 -6.81
C PRO A 135 -12.40 4.11 -8.32
N VAL A 136 -11.32 4.64 -8.88
CA VAL A 136 -11.20 4.94 -10.33
C VAL A 136 -10.09 4.12 -11.00
N LEU A 137 -9.25 3.48 -10.20
CA LEU A 137 -8.25 2.52 -10.65
C LEU A 137 -8.11 1.43 -9.59
N MET A 138 -8.07 0.17 -10.01
CA MET A 138 -7.74 -0.96 -9.18
C MET A 138 -6.81 -1.90 -9.95
N LEU A 139 -5.64 -2.16 -9.40
CA LEU A 139 -4.65 -3.07 -9.95
C LEU A 139 -4.89 -4.49 -9.46
N LYS A 140 -4.24 -5.45 -10.12
CA LYS A 140 -4.40 -6.89 -9.84
C LYS A 140 -4.01 -7.26 -8.41
N ASN A 141 -4.62 -8.33 -7.93
CA ASN A 141 -4.24 -8.98 -6.68
C ASN A 141 -3.12 -9.99 -6.93
N PHE A 142 -2.15 -10.07 -6.02
CA PHE A 142 -1.07 -11.08 -5.98
C PHE A 142 -0.17 -11.14 -7.22
N GLU A 143 -0.23 -10.12 -8.06
CA GLU A 143 0.60 -9.96 -9.26
C GLU A 143 1.15 -8.54 -9.34
N GLU A 144 2.31 -8.38 -9.93
CA GLU A 144 2.83 -7.07 -10.30
C GLU A 144 1.95 -6.49 -11.42
N ASP A 145 1.57 -5.24 -11.27
CA ASP A 145 0.71 -4.56 -12.22
C ASP A 145 1.01 -3.06 -12.27
N PHE A 146 0.59 -2.41 -13.33
CA PHE A 146 0.81 -1.00 -13.57
C PHE A 146 -0.46 -0.32 -14.06
N GLY A 147 -0.70 0.90 -13.61
CA GLY A 147 -1.83 1.70 -14.04
C GLY A 147 -1.52 3.20 -14.01
N ILE A 148 -2.27 3.96 -14.80
CA ILE A 148 -2.17 5.42 -14.86
C ILE A 148 -3.46 5.99 -14.30
N PHE A 149 -3.32 6.94 -13.40
CA PHE A 149 -4.41 7.72 -12.85
C PHE A 149 -4.20 9.20 -13.22
N ASP A 150 -5.13 9.75 -14.01
CA ASP A 150 -5.19 11.19 -14.27
C ASP A 150 -6.07 11.85 -13.21
N THR A 151 -5.48 12.69 -12.37
CA THR A 151 -6.17 13.38 -11.26
C THR A 151 -7.20 14.41 -11.74
N ARG A 152 -7.19 14.78 -13.03
CA ARG A 152 -8.09 15.76 -13.64
C ARG A 152 -9.17 15.12 -14.50
N ALA A 153 -8.97 13.90 -14.95
CA ALA A 153 -9.95 13.19 -15.77
C ALA A 153 -11.14 12.72 -14.91
N LYS A 154 -12.33 12.81 -15.48
CA LYS A 154 -13.51 12.13 -14.93
C LYS A 154 -13.43 10.65 -15.33
N ALA A 155 -12.76 9.85 -14.51
CA ALA A 155 -12.75 8.41 -14.70
C ALA A 155 -14.04 7.79 -14.18
N ALA A 156 -14.54 6.77 -14.89
CA ALA A 156 -15.68 5.98 -14.40
C ALA A 156 -15.27 5.18 -13.15
N PRO A 157 -16.13 5.12 -12.12
CA PRO A 157 -15.84 4.32 -10.94
C PRO A 157 -15.66 2.84 -11.27
N VAL A 158 -14.67 2.21 -10.65
CA VAL A 158 -14.41 0.78 -10.74
C VAL A 158 -15.12 0.08 -9.59
N GLN A 159 -15.83 -1.01 -9.87
CA GLN A 159 -16.46 -1.79 -8.82
C GLN A 159 -15.44 -2.62 -8.05
N ILE A 160 -15.49 -2.51 -6.72
CA ILE A 160 -14.72 -3.40 -5.83
C ILE A 160 -15.49 -4.71 -5.73
N PRO A 161 -14.87 -5.86 -6.07
CA PRO A 161 -15.55 -7.14 -5.96
C PRO A 161 -15.84 -7.49 -4.49
N THR A 162 -17.11 -7.57 -4.15
CA THR A 162 -17.59 -7.85 -2.78
C THR A 162 -18.31 -9.20 -2.66
N SER A 163 -18.48 -9.94 -3.76
CA SER A 163 -19.23 -11.19 -3.78
C SER A 163 -18.65 -12.27 -2.86
N SER A 164 -19.50 -13.12 -2.31
CA SER A 164 -19.09 -14.25 -1.45
C SER A 164 -18.18 -15.25 -2.16
N SER A 165 -18.34 -15.42 -3.48
CA SER A 165 -17.48 -16.28 -4.32
C SER A 165 -16.07 -15.71 -4.54
N TYR A 166 -15.88 -14.42 -4.38
CA TYR A 166 -14.58 -13.78 -4.55
C TYR A 166 -13.61 -14.11 -3.40
N ARG A 167 -14.11 -14.30 -2.19
CA ARG A 167 -13.27 -14.58 -1.01
C ARG A 167 -12.51 -15.91 -1.06
N PRO A 168 -13.11 -17.06 -1.41
CA PRO A 168 -12.39 -18.32 -1.58
C PRO A 168 -11.30 -18.23 -2.64
N ARG A 169 -11.59 -17.54 -3.75
CA ARG A 169 -10.60 -17.30 -4.81
C ARG A 169 -9.39 -16.51 -4.29
N LEU A 170 -9.60 -15.46 -3.52
CA LEU A 170 -8.49 -14.68 -2.94
C LEU A 170 -7.63 -15.51 -1.98
N ILE A 171 -8.22 -16.39 -1.19
CA ILE A 171 -7.49 -17.31 -0.30
C ILE A 171 -6.60 -18.25 -1.13
N TYR A 172 -7.16 -18.84 -2.18
CA TYR A 172 -6.41 -19.69 -3.09
C TYR A 172 -5.25 -18.95 -3.76
N GLU A 173 -5.50 -17.76 -4.30
CA GLU A 173 -4.46 -16.94 -4.95
C GLU A 173 -3.38 -16.49 -3.96
N ALA A 174 -3.74 -16.19 -2.73
CA ALA A 174 -2.79 -15.87 -1.67
C ALA A 174 -1.88 -17.06 -1.36
N ALA A 175 -2.45 -18.27 -1.20
CA ALA A 175 -1.68 -19.49 -0.96
C ALA A 175 -0.75 -19.80 -2.15
N ARG A 176 -1.26 -19.70 -3.36
CA ARG A 176 -0.50 -19.89 -4.60
C ARG A 176 0.66 -18.89 -4.70
N CYS A 177 0.41 -17.62 -4.42
CA CYS A 177 1.42 -16.56 -4.42
C CYS A 177 2.52 -16.84 -3.38
N GLY A 178 2.13 -17.14 -2.15
CA GLY A 178 3.07 -17.45 -1.06
C GLY A 178 3.97 -18.64 -1.40
N LEU A 179 3.38 -19.73 -1.87
CA LEU A 179 4.13 -20.93 -2.27
C LEU A 179 5.08 -20.68 -3.44
N ARG A 180 4.57 -20.04 -4.51
CA ARG A 180 5.40 -19.67 -5.69
C ARG A 180 6.62 -18.85 -5.26
N ASP A 181 6.41 -17.83 -4.45
CA ASP A 181 7.49 -16.92 -4.06
C ASP A 181 8.46 -17.56 -3.08
N PHE A 182 7.97 -18.46 -2.21
CA PHE A 182 8.82 -19.27 -1.34
C PHE A 182 9.78 -20.15 -2.16
N PHE A 183 9.26 -20.86 -3.14
CA PHE A 183 10.09 -21.68 -4.03
C PHE A 183 11.10 -20.82 -4.79
N ARG A 184 10.64 -19.75 -5.42
CA ARG A 184 11.50 -18.86 -6.21
C ARG A 184 12.63 -18.26 -5.39
N LYS A 185 12.34 -17.77 -4.19
CA LYS A 185 13.32 -17.11 -3.32
C LYS A 185 14.35 -18.06 -2.72
N ASN A 186 13.98 -19.32 -2.55
CA ASN A 186 14.87 -20.35 -2.03
C ASN A 186 15.54 -21.19 -3.12
N GLY A 187 15.28 -20.92 -4.39
CA GLY A 187 15.85 -21.67 -5.52
C GLY A 187 15.31 -23.09 -5.65
N TYR A 188 14.15 -23.41 -5.07
CA TYR A 188 13.56 -24.73 -5.15
C TYR A 188 12.92 -24.96 -6.52
N THR A 189 13.26 -26.07 -7.17
CA THR A 189 12.76 -26.46 -8.49
C THR A 189 11.85 -27.68 -8.46
N LYS A 190 11.79 -28.39 -7.33
CA LYS A 190 11.01 -29.62 -7.15
C LYS A 190 10.24 -29.58 -5.86
N ALA A 191 9.08 -30.25 -5.84
CA ALA A 191 8.25 -30.43 -4.64
C ALA A 191 7.79 -31.88 -4.55
N SER A 192 7.59 -32.37 -3.33
CA SER A 192 6.89 -33.61 -3.05
C SER A 192 5.63 -33.31 -2.29
N ILE A 193 4.54 -33.94 -2.66
CA ILE A 193 3.22 -33.74 -2.06
C ILE A 193 2.72 -35.08 -1.54
N GLY A 194 2.37 -35.14 -0.26
CA GLY A 194 1.61 -36.25 0.31
C GLY A 194 0.12 -36.02 0.04
N LEU A 195 -0.51 -36.85 -0.78
CA LEU A 195 -1.94 -36.77 -1.04
C LEU A 195 -2.66 -37.78 -0.13
N SER A 196 -3.49 -37.26 0.77
CA SER A 196 -4.38 -38.11 1.57
C SER A 196 -5.61 -38.49 0.76
N GLY A 197 -6.00 -39.74 0.80
CA GLY A 197 -7.16 -40.26 0.09
C GLY A 197 -8.45 -40.27 0.91
N GLY A 198 -8.51 -39.50 2.01
CA GLY A 198 -9.71 -39.38 2.86
C GLY A 198 -10.72 -38.40 2.32
#